data_dee538951b96d8f0326594ec9a95fe3d
#
_entry.id   dee538951b96d8f0326594ec9a95fe3d
#
_cell.length_a   1.000
_cell.length_b   1.000
_cell.length_c   1.000
_cell.angle_alpha   90.00
_cell.angle_beta   90.00
_cell.angle_gamma   90.00
#
_symmetry.space_group_name_H-M   'P 1'
#
loop_
_entity.id
_entity.type
_entity.pdbx_description
1 polymer ?
#
loop_
_entity_poly.entity_id
_entity_poly.type
_entity_poly.pdbx_seq_one_letter_code
_entity_poly.pdbx_strand_id
1 'polypeptide(L)'
;GYMELIEELSQWLLACTGYDEISLQPNAGSQGEFAGLLAIKRYHESNGEDQREICLIPSSAHGTNAASAIMAGLKVIVIECDDAGDIDMNDLQAKASKHEETLAGIMVTYPSTHGVFEEGIAQICDIVHEAGGQVYVDGANLNALVGLAAPGNFGADVSHLNLHKTFCIPHGGGGPGIGPVAVSYTHLTLPTRA
;
A
#
# COMPACT_ATOMS: atom_id res chain seq x y z
N GLY A 1 -23.72 14.74 -12.73
CA GLY A 1 -22.62 15.69 -12.99
C GLY A 1 -21.28 15.17 -12.50
N TYR A 2 -20.27 16.06 -12.35
CA TYR A 2 -18.91 15.61 -11.92
C TYR A 2 -18.91 14.87 -10.60
N MET A 3 -19.72 15.26 -9.63
CA MET A 3 -19.82 14.57 -8.34
C MET A 3 -20.32 13.14 -8.49
N GLU A 4 -21.32 12.93 -9.30
CA GLU A 4 -21.87 11.62 -9.63
C GLU A 4 -20.82 10.70 -10.28
N LEU A 5 -20.05 11.25 -11.25
CA LEU A 5 -18.95 10.53 -11.88
C LEU A 5 -17.86 10.14 -10.86
N ILE A 6 -17.50 11.05 -9.96
CA ILE A 6 -16.51 10.78 -8.90
C ILE A 6 -17.01 9.68 -7.95
N GLU A 7 -18.29 9.75 -7.57
CA GLU A 7 -18.88 8.76 -6.68
C GLU A 7 -18.97 7.37 -7.33
N GLU A 8 -19.45 7.28 -8.57
CA GLU A 8 -19.49 6.02 -9.31
C GLU A 8 -18.09 5.41 -9.51
N LEU A 9 -17.10 6.23 -9.91
CA LEU A 9 -15.74 5.75 -10.06
C LEU A 9 -15.16 5.24 -8.74
N SER A 10 -15.42 5.96 -7.65
CA SER A 10 -14.98 5.53 -6.31
C SER A 10 -15.57 4.16 -5.94
N GLN A 11 -16.87 3.97 -6.14
CA GLN A 11 -17.53 2.71 -5.86
C GLN A 11 -16.98 1.55 -6.72
N TRP A 12 -16.72 1.78 -8.00
CA TRP A 12 -16.15 0.75 -8.88
C TRP A 12 -14.72 0.36 -8.45
N LEU A 13 -13.92 1.33 -8.08
CA LEU A 13 -12.56 1.06 -7.61
C LEU A 13 -12.56 0.31 -6.27
N LEU A 14 -13.46 0.65 -5.36
CA LEU A 14 -13.65 -0.08 -4.10
C LEU A 14 -14.11 -1.52 -4.36
N ALA A 15 -15.05 -1.72 -5.27
CA ALA A 15 -15.50 -3.06 -5.65
C ALA A 15 -14.37 -3.92 -6.26
N CYS A 16 -13.42 -3.33 -6.98
CA CYS A 16 -12.28 -4.03 -7.56
C CYS A 16 -11.17 -4.35 -6.54
N THR A 17 -11.07 -3.59 -5.45
CA THR A 17 -9.94 -3.63 -4.52
C THR A 17 -10.28 -4.18 -3.16
N GLY A 18 -11.58 -4.22 -2.79
CA GLY A 18 -12.06 -4.71 -1.50
C GLY A 18 -11.78 -3.76 -0.33
N TYR A 19 -11.37 -2.54 -0.59
CA TYR A 19 -11.22 -1.50 0.41
C TYR A 19 -12.56 -0.83 0.73
N ASP A 20 -12.60 -0.08 1.83
CA ASP A 20 -13.81 0.59 2.33
C ASP A 20 -13.91 2.04 1.90
N GLU A 21 -12.77 2.73 1.77
CA GLU A 21 -12.72 4.14 1.39
C GLU A 21 -11.64 4.41 0.34
N ILE A 22 -11.86 5.43 -0.50
CA ILE A 22 -10.91 5.83 -1.53
C ILE A 22 -10.89 7.34 -1.71
N SER A 23 -9.70 7.89 -1.92
CA SER A 23 -9.49 9.27 -2.33
C SER A 23 -9.00 9.34 -3.78
N LEU A 24 -9.65 10.16 -4.59
CA LEU A 24 -9.23 10.47 -5.95
C LEU A 24 -8.36 11.74 -6.04
N GLN A 25 -7.99 12.33 -4.92
CA GLN A 25 -7.23 13.59 -4.85
C GLN A 25 -5.78 13.52 -5.36
N PRO A 26 -5.00 12.46 -5.08
CA PRO A 26 -3.64 12.41 -5.58
C PRO A 26 -3.60 12.43 -7.10
N ASN A 27 -2.72 13.26 -7.68
CA ASN A 27 -2.65 13.52 -9.12
C ASN A 27 -1.64 12.62 -9.87
N ALA A 28 -1.01 11.69 -9.17
CA ALA A 28 -0.08 10.71 -9.73
C ALA A 28 0.08 9.53 -8.78
N GLY A 29 0.52 8.38 -9.28
CA GLY A 29 0.80 7.19 -8.46
C GLY A 29 1.77 7.49 -7.33
N SER A 30 2.86 8.22 -7.59
CA SER A 30 3.83 8.62 -6.57
C SER A 30 3.23 9.53 -5.48
N GLN A 31 2.27 10.37 -5.84
CA GLN A 31 1.54 11.20 -4.87
C GLN A 31 0.58 10.35 -4.04
N GLY A 32 -0.07 9.36 -4.66
CA GLY A 32 -0.88 8.38 -3.97
C GLY A 32 -0.06 7.51 -3.01
N GLU A 33 1.12 7.06 -3.46
CA GLU A 33 2.06 6.32 -2.64
C GLU A 33 2.47 7.10 -1.39
N PHE A 34 2.89 8.34 -1.56
CA PHE A 34 3.23 9.23 -0.45
C PHE A 34 2.05 9.51 0.47
N ALA A 35 0.85 9.79 -0.08
CA ALA A 35 -0.36 10.04 0.69
C ALA A 35 -0.76 8.81 1.54
N GLY A 36 -0.65 7.61 0.99
CA GLY A 36 -0.93 6.37 1.71
C GLY A 36 0.02 6.14 2.88
N LEU A 37 1.31 6.41 2.70
CA LEU A 37 2.29 6.31 3.79
C LEU A 37 2.08 7.38 4.87
N LEU A 38 1.69 8.59 4.48
CA LEU A 38 1.30 9.62 5.44
C LEU A 38 0.04 9.22 6.22
N ALA A 39 -0.91 8.54 5.59
CA ALA A 39 -2.10 8.03 6.27
C ALA A 39 -1.70 7.01 7.34
N ILE A 40 -0.82 6.05 7.04
CA ILE A 40 -0.27 5.09 8.02
C ILE A 40 0.39 5.83 9.19
N LYS A 41 1.24 6.80 8.88
CA LYS A 41 1.91 7.58 9.93
C LYS A 41 0.92 8.32 10.82
N ARG A 42 -0.08 8.98 10.22
CA ARG A 42 -1.12 9.69 10.97
C ARG A 42 -2.00 8.77 11.81
N TYR A 43 -2.26 7.57 11.32
CA TYR A 43 -2.94 6.54 12.10
C TYR A 43 -2.18 6.26 13.40
N HIS A 44 -0.89 5.97 13.34
CA HIS A 44 -0.07 5.72 14.53
C HIS A 44 0.01 6.94 15.45
N GLU A 45 0.24 8.14 14.91
CA GLU A 45 0.25 9.38 15.67
C GLU A 45 -1.09 9.60 16.41
N SER A 46 -2.22 9.33 15.76
CA SER A 46 -3.54 9.48 16.35
C SER A 46 -3.83 8.50 17.50
N ASN A 47 -3.14 7.37 17.51
CA ASN A 47 -3.18 6.38 18.57
C ASN A 47 -2.15 6.64 19.70
N GLY A 48 -1.36 7.71 19.59
CA GLY A 48 -0.30 8.03 20.55
C GLY A 48 0.95 7.16 20.38
N GLU A 49 1.15 6.59 19.18
CA GLU A 49 2.26 5.70 18.83
C GLU A 49 3.28 6.39 17.91
N ASP A 50 3.66 7.63 18.24
CA ASP A 50 4.60 8.46 17.45
C ASP A 50 5.97 7.79 17.23
N GLN A 51 6.33 6.80 18.07
CA GLN A 51 7.56 6.02 17.95
C GLN A 51 7.55 5.03 16.78
N ARG A 52 6.39 4.73 16.18
CA ARG A 52 6.29 3.83 15.02
C ARG A 52 6.78 4.52 13.75
N GLU A 53 8.05 4.30 13.44
CA GLU A 53 8.75 4.96 12.34
C GLU A 53 9.45 3.99 11.38
N ILE A 54 9.40 2.67 11.66
CA ILE A 54 10.05 1.66 10.84
C ILE A 54 9.10 1.20 9.71
N CYS A 55 9.60 1.23 8.49
CA CYS A 55 8.93 0.67 7.31
C CYS A 55 9.76 -0.48 6.75
N LEU A 56 9.21 -1.68 6.74
CA LEU A 56 9.82 -2.85 6.13
C LEU A 56 9.57 -2.81 4.61
N ILE A 57 10.59 -3.09 3.82
CA ILE A 57 10.48 -3.09 2.34
C ILE A 57 11.27 -4.28 1.80
N PRO A 58 10.63 -5.19 1.03
CA PRO A 58 11.35 -6.30 0.40
C PRO A 58 12.44 -5.82 -0.57
N SER A 59 13.53 -6.56 -0.67
CA SER A 59 14.64 -6.27 -1.59
C SER A 59 14.21 -6.27 -3.06
N SER A 60 13.10 -6.95 -3.38
CA SER A 60 12.46 -6.97 -4.70
C SER A 60 11.62 -5.72 -5.01
N ALA A 61 11.38 -4.83 -4.04
CA ALA A 61 10.49 -3.69 -4.21
C ALA A 61 11.06 -2.65 -5.18
N HIS A 62 10.17 -1.88 -5.80
CA HIS A 62 10.57 -0.75 -6.64
C HIS A 62 11.26 0.33 -5.79
N GLY A 63 12.30 0.96 -6.34
CA GLY A 63 13.07 1.99 -5.62
C GLY A 63 12.25 3.19 -5.15
N THR A 64 11.10 3.49 -5.78
CA THR A 64 10.18 4.55 -5.34
C THR A 64 9.56 4.27 -3.99
N ASN A 65 9.37 3.01 -3.60
CA ASN A 65 8.80 2.65 -2.31
C ASN A 65 9.69 3.15 -1.16
N ALA A 66 10.98 2.89 -1.24
CA ALA A 66 11.94 3.39 -0.25
C ALA A 66 12.00 4.93 -0.22
N ALA A 67 11.99 5.57 -1.40
CA ALA A 67 12.01 7.02 -1.49
C ALA A 67 10.76 7.66 -0.85
N SER A 68 9.58 7.12 -1.13
CA SER A 68 8.31 7.60 -0.56
C SER A 68 8.25 7.39 0.95
N ALA A 69 8.74 6.26 1.45
CA ALA A 69 8.83 5.99 2.89
C ALA A 69 9.73 7.01 3.61
N ILE A 70 10.92 7.29 3.06
CA ILE A 70 11.82 8.30 3.60
C ILE A 70 11.19 9.70 3.56
N MET A 71 10.52 10.06 2.47
CA MET A 71 9.80 11.34 2.36
C MET A 71 8.67 11.48 3.39
N ALA A 72 8.00 10.38 3.73
CA ALA A 72 7.00 10.35 4.80
C ALA A 72 7.62 10.42 6.22
N GLY A 73 8.95 10.40 6.32
CA GLY A 73 9.68 10.44 7.59
C GLY A 73 9.79 9.08 8.27
N LEU A 74 9.66 8.00 7.50
CA LEU A 74 9.86 6.63 7.98
C LEU A 74 11.32 6.19 7.75
N LYS A 75 11.78 5.25 8.57
CA LYS A 75 13.09 4.60 8.44
C LYS A 75 12.91 3.26 7.74
N VAL A 76 13.58 3.08 6.62
CA VAL A 76 13.48 1.85 5.82
C VAL A 76 14.39 0.76 6.35
N ILE A 77 13.83 -0.43 6.52
CA ILE A 77 14.57 -1.67 6.78
C ILE A 77 14.23 -2.64 5.65
N VAL A 78 15.26 -3.12 4.97
CA VAL A 78 15.09 -4.07 3.86
C VAL A 78 14.84 -5.46 4.42
N ILE A 79 13.89 -6.18 3.81
CA ILE A 79 13.65 -7.62 4.03
C ILE A 79 14.24 -8.37 2.86
N GLU A 80 14.91 -9.48 3.14
CA GLU A 80 15.45 -10.34 2.10
C GLU A 80 14.33 -11.10 1.37
N CYS A 81 14.61 -11.44 0.12
CA CYS A 81 13.81 -12.37 -0.66
C CYS A 81 14.59 -13.69 -0.80
N ASP A 82 13.89 -14.79 -0.91
CA ASP A 82 14.47 -16.08 -1.17
C ASP A 82 14.91 -16.25 -2.66
N ASP A 83 15.46 -17.41 -2.99
CA ASP A 83 15.94 -17.72 -4.35
C ASP A 83 14.79 -17.80 -5.39
N ALA A 84 13.55 -17.98 -4.95
CA ALA A 84 12.35 -17.96 -5.79
C ALA A 84 11.82 -16.55 -6.03
N GLY A 85 12.30 -15.57 -5.25
CA GLY A 85 11.89 -14.17 -5.31
C GLY A 85 10.72 -13.84 -4.37
N ASP A 86 10.30 -14.79 -3.53
CA ASP A 86 9.33 -14.58 -2.46
C ASP A 86 9.99 -13.90 -1.27
N ILE A 87 9.19 -13.25 -0.42
CA ILE A 87 9.69 -12.67 0.83
C ILE A 87 10.18 -13.79 1.76
N ASP A 88 11.40 -13.68 2.27
CA ASP A 88 11.88 -14.60 3.31
C ASP A 88 11.09 -14.40 4.61
N MET A 89 10.20 -15.36 4.89
CA MET A 89 9.30 -15.31 6.03
C MET A 89 10.04 -15.33 7.37
N ASN A 90 11.22 -15.95 7.44
CA ASN A 90 12.03 -15.98 8.67
C ASN A 90 12.64 -14.60 8.92
N ASP A 91 13.16 -13.95 7.88
CA ASP A 91 13.71 -12.60 7.99
C ASP A 91 12.60 -11.58 8.31
N LEU A 92 11.42 -11.71 7.68
CA LEU A 92 10.24 -10.90 8.01
C LEU A 92 9.87 -11.03 9.49
N GLN A 93 9.68 -12.27 9.97
CA GLN A 93 9.29 -12.53 11.35
C GLN A 93 10.33 -11.99 12.34
N ALA A 94 11.62 -12.20 12.07
CA ALA A 94 12.69 -11.71 12.92
C ALA A 94 12.72 -10.17 12.99
N LYS A 95 12.54 -9.49 11.85
CA LYS A 95 12.54 -8.02 11.78
C LYS A 95 11.27 -7.41 12.37
N ALA A 96 10.09 -8.02 12.12
CA ALA A 96 8.84 -7.58 12.73
C ALA A 96 8.90 -7.68 14.26
N SER A 97 9.33 -8.84 14.79
CA SER A 97 9.48 -9.02 16.25
C SER A 97 10.52 -8.09 16.87
N LYS A 98 11.65 -7.87 16.17
CA LYS A 98 12.70 -6.95 16.66
C LYS A 98 12.21 -5.51 16.77
N HIS A 99 11.30 -5.11 15.91
CA HIS A 99 10.79 -3.74 15.80
C HIS A 99 9.32 -3.60 16.22
N GLU A 100 8.78 -4.55 16.96
CA GLU A 100 7.37 -4.61 17.35
C GLU A 100 6.84 -3.28 17.91
N GLU A 101 7.60 -2.57 18.75
CA GLU A 101 7.19 -1.29 19.32
C GLU A 101 7.35 -0.10 18.37
N THR A 102 8.13 -0.24 17.30
CA THR A 102 8.50 0.86 16.38
C THR A 102 8.10 0.61 14.93
N LEU A 103 7.49 -0.55 14.64
CA LEU A 103 7.05 -0.90 13.30
C LEU A 103 5.84 -0.06 12.89
N ALA A 104 6.00 0.80 11.90
CA ALA A 104 4.90 1.53 11.28
C ALA A 104 4.17 0.65 10.25
N GLY A 105 4.90 -0.14 9.49
CA GLY A 105 4.30 -1.05 8.52
C GLY A 105 5.30 -1.65 7.54
N ILE A 106 4.74 -2.34 6.56
CA ILE A 106 5.44 -2.92 5.43
C ILE A 106 4.92 -2.33 4.12
N MET A 107 5.78 -2.17 3.12
CA MET A 107 5.36 -1.90 1.73
C MET A 107 5.68 -3.11 0.87
N VAL A 108 4.67 -3.69 0.25
CA VAL A 108 4.82 -4.82 -0.67
C VAL A 108 4.23 -4.49 -2.03
N THR A 109 4.81 -5.03 -3.10
CA THR A 109 4.23 -5.02 -4.44
C THR A 109 3.65 -6.40 -4.70
N TYR A 110 2.37 -6.50 -5.08
CA TYR A 110 1.71 -7.78 -5.28
C TYR A 110 0.90 -7.81 -6.58
N PRO A 111 1.16 -8.73 -7.52
CA PRO A 111 2.37 -9.60 -7.57
C PRO A 111 3.66 -8.79 -7.53
N SER A 112 4.77 -9.43 -7.14
CA SER A 112 6.06 -8.76 -7.00
C SER A 112 6.58 -8.17 -8.33
N THR A 113 7.59 -7.31 -8.28
CA THR A 113 8.24 -6.77 -9.49
C THR A 113 8.90 -7.86 -10.35
N HIS A 114 9.16 -9.03 -9.79
CA HIS A 114 9.64 -10.22 -10.50
C HIS A 114 8.50 -11.07 -11.07
N GLY A 115 7.25 -10.67 -10.88
CA GLY A 115 6.06 -11.40 -11.35
C GLY A 115 5.67 -12.59 -10.47
N VAL A 116 6.20 -12.67 -9.27
CA VAL A 116 5.90 -13.73 -8.30
C VAL A 116 4.63 -13.38 -7.54
N PHE A 117 3.70 -14.33 -7.48
CA PHE A 117 2.56 -14.29 -6.57
C PHE A 117 2.96 -14.92 -5.23
N GLU A 118 3.11 -14.10 -4.22
CA GLU A 118 3.37 -14.53 -2.86
C GLU A 118 2.22 -15.40 -2.36
N GLU A 119 2.42 -16.73 -2.26
CA GLU A 119 1.40 -17.63 -1.68
C GLU A 119 1.11 -17.28 -0.21
N GLY A 120 2.13 -16.72 0.47
CA GLY A 120 2.05 -16.31 1.88
C GLY A 120 1.54 -14.89 2.11
N ILE A 121 0.97 -14.18 1.13
CA ILE A 121 0.61 -12.76 1.31
C ILE A 121 -0.28 -12.49 2.53
N ALA A 122 -1.26 -13.35 2.80
CA ALA A 122 -2.11 -13.22 3.98
C ALA A 122 -1.31 -13.40 5.28
N GLN A 123 -0.38 -14.36 5.31
CA GLN A 123 0.49 -14.58 6.47
C GLN A 123 1.45 -13.39 6.68
N ILE A 124 1.94 -12.76 5.60
CA ILE A 124 2.73 -11.53 5.68
C ILE A 124 1.92 -10.42 6.36
N CYS A 125 0.66 -10.26 5.96
CA CYS A 125 -0.25 -9.29 6.60
C CYS A 125 -0.43 -9.59 8.09
N ASP A 126 -0.69 -10.84 8.45
CA ASP A 126 -0.89 -11.27 9.84
C ASP A 126 0.35 -10.97 10.70
N ILE A 127 1.55 -11.32 10.24
CA ILE A 127 2.81 -11.05 10.96
C ILE A 127 3.00 -9.55 11.24
N VAL A 128 2.70 -8.72 10.26
CA VAL A 128 2.86 -7.26 10.38
C VAL A 128 1.82 -6.68 11.32
N HIS A 129 0.56 -7.13 11.22
CA HIS A 129 -0.52 -6.70 12.11
C HIS A 129 -0.28 -7.14 13.56
N GLU A 130 0.19 -8.38 13.79
CA GLU A 130 0.56 -8.85 15.13
C GLU A 130 1.65 -8.00 15.77
N ALA A 131 2.57 -7.46 14.98
CA ALA A 131 3.57 -6.50 15.43
C ALA A 131 3.06 -5.05 15.52
N GLY A 132 1.76 -4.81 15.29
CA GLY A 132 1.12 -3.49 15.36
C GLY A 132 1.36 -2.58 14.15
N GLY A 133 1.99 -3.10 13.09
CA GLY A 133 2.23 -2.36 11.85
C GLY A 133 1.04 -2.42 10.89
N GLN A 134 1.09 -1.61 9.84
CA GLN A 134 0.10 -1.57 8.76
C GLN A 134 0.67 -2.13 7.45
N VAL A 135 -0.18 -2.68 6.60
CA VAL A 135 0.23 -3.27 5.32
C VAL A 135 -0.13 -2.34 4.17
N TYR A 136 0.89 -1.83 3.51
CA TYR A 136 0.76 -1.07 2.28
C TYR A 136 1.04 -1.96 1.07
N VAL A 137 0.06 -2.10 0.18
CA VAL A 137 0.24 -2.82 -1.10
C VAL A 137 0.33 -1.84 -2.25
N ASP A 138 1.46 -1.85 -2.95
CA ASP A 138 1.67 -1.09 -4.19
C ASP A 138 0.72 -1.59 -5.28
N GLY A 139 -0.19 -0.73 -5.72
CA GLY A 139 -1.22 -1.06 -6.70
C GLY A 139 -0.76 -1.00 -8.16
N ALA A 140 0.53 -0.90 -8.42
CA ALA A 140 1.06 -0.85 -9.79
C ALA A 140 0.72 -2.10 -10.62
N ASN A 141 0.59 -3.25 -9.97
CA ASN A 141 0.30 -4.54 -10.58
C ASN A 141 -1.15 -5.02 -10.38
N LEU A 142 -2.06 -4.13 -9.99
CA LEU A 142 -3.48 -4.44 -9.75
C LEU A 142 -4.16 -5.11 -10.96
N ASN A 143 -3.68 -4.85 -12.18
CA ASN A 143 -4.16 -5.51 -13.40
C ASN A 143 -4.06 -7.05 -13.36
N ALA A 144 -3.16 -7.61 -12.58
CA ALA A 144 -3.05 -9.05 -12.37
C ALA A 144 -4.04 -9.59 -11.33
N LEU A 145 -4.68 -8.73 -10.55
CA LEU A 145 -5.53 -9.08 -9.42
C LEU A 145 -7.03 -8.90 -9.71
N VAL A 146 -7.41 -7.89 -10.49
CA VAL A 146 -8.83 -7.54 -10.71
C VAL A 146 -9.65 -8.75 -11.15
N GLY A 147 -10.70 -9.04 -10.38
CA GLY A 147 -11.57 -10.19 -10.60
C GLY A 147 -11.05 -11.53 -10.06
N LEU A 148 -9.81 -11.58 -9.55
CA LEU A 148 -9.19 -12.80 -8.99
C LEU A 148 -8.90 -12.64 -7.50
N ALA A 149 -8.34 -11.53 -7.10
CA ALA A 149 -8.00 -11.19 -5.71
C ALA A 149 -8.21 -9.70 -5.47
N ALA A 150 -8.53 -9.33 -4.24
CA ALA A 150 -8.73 -7.96 -3.83
C ALA A 150 -7.83 -7.64 -2.63
N PRO A 151 -6.96 -6.62 -2.70
CA PRO A 151 -6.00 -6.31 -1.64
C PRO A 151 -6.62 -6.13 -0.26
N GLY A 152 -7.74 -5.43 -0.16
CA GLY A 152 -8.46 -5.26 1.09
C GLY A 152 -8.96 -6.57 1.72
N ASN A 153 -9.21 -7.61 0.89
CA ASN A 153 -9.71 -8.88 1.38
C ASN A 153 -8.63 -9.82 1.92
N PHE A 154 -7.38 -9.67 1.51
CA PHE A 154 -6.29 -10.50 2.02
C PHE A 154 -5.48 -9.84 3.16
N GLY A 155 -5.90 -8.66 3.62
CA GLY A 155 -5.32 -8.00 4.79
C GLY A 155 -4.49 -6.75 4.49
N ALA A 156 -4.53 -6.21 3.28
CA ALA A 156 -3.91 -4.93 3.01
C ALA A 156 -4.72 -3.76 3.61
N ASP A 157 -4.02 -2.80 4.20
CA ASP A 157 -4.65 -1.62 4.82
C ASP A 157 -4.71 -0.43 3.88
N VAL A 158 -3.72 -0.28 3.03
CA VAL A 158 -3.60 0.86 2.11
C VAL A 158 -3.04 0.41 0.76
N SER A 159 -3.58 0.97 -0.32
CA SER A 159 -2.98 0.89 -1.66
C SER A 159 -3.12 2.21 -2.40
N HIS A 160 -2.10 2.60 -3.17
CA HIS A 160 -2.34 3.50 -4.28
C HIS A 160 -2.69 2.72 -5.54
N LEU A 161 -3.41 3.34 -6.46
CA LEU A 161 -3.83 2.72 -7.71
C LEU A 161 -3.24 3.47 -8.90
N ASN A 162 -2.77 2.71 -9.90
CA ASN A 162 -2.29 3.26 -11.16
C ASN A 162 -3.33 3.02 -12.26
N LEU A 163 -4.28 3.95 -12.42
CA LEU A 163 -5.38 3.76 -13.36
C LEU A 163 -4.89 3.67 -14.82
N HIS A 164 -3.75 4.29 -15.13
CA HIS A 164 -3.10 4.22 -16.44
C HIS A 164 -2.39 2.88 -16.72
N LYS A 165 -2.28 1.99 -15.72
CA LYS A 165 -1.72 0.64 -15.90
C LYS A 165 -2.82 -0.42 -15.93
N THR A 166 -3.77 -0.36 -14.99
CA THR A 166 -4.83 -1.34 -14.83
C THR A 166 -6.07 -1.00 -15.64
N PHE A 167 -6.40 0.27 -15.73
CA PHE A 167 -7.57 0.80 -16.45
C PHE A 167 -7.11 1.73 -17.57
N CYS A 168 -7.85 1.83 -18.65
CA CYS A 168 -7.43 2.46 -19.89
C CYS A 168 -7.41 4.00 -19.86
N ILE A 169 -6.98 4.65 -18.79
CA ILE A 169 -6.80 6.10 -18.84
C ILE A 169 -5.54 6.45 -19.64
N PRO A 170 -5.55 7.55 -20.41
CA PRO A 170 -4.36 7.99 -21.14
C PRO A 170 -3.29 8.48 -20.16
N HIS A 171 -2.12 7.86 -20.22
CA HIS A 171 -0.92 8.37 -19.56
C HIS A 171 -0.30 9.52 -20.36
N GLY A 172 -0.68 9.59 -21.55
CA GLY A 172 -0.35 10.35 -22.73
C GLY A 172 0.36 11.67 -22.57
N GLY A 173 1.61 11.69 -22.97
CA GLY A 173 2.35 12.93 -23.16
C GLY A 173 2.78 13.64 -21.89
N GLY A 174 2.60 13.06 -20.71
CA GLY A 174 3.24 13.72 -19.62
C GLY A 174 2.78 13.46 -18.20
N GLY A 175 1.76 12.75 -17.96
CA GLY A 175 1.45 12.47 -16.56
C GLY A 175 0.09 11.81 -16.38
N PRO A 176 -0.03 10.96 -15.37
CA PRO A 176 -1.24 10.18 -15.17
C PRO A 176 -2.47 11.01 -14.79
N GLY A 177 -2.31 12.19 -14.22
CA GLY A 177 -3.40 13.05 -13.78
C GLY A 177 -4.16 12.59 -12.55
N ILE A 178 -4.02 11.32 -12.14
CA ILE A 178 -4.69 10.75 -10.97
C ILE A 178 -3.91 9.54 -10.44
N GLY A 179 -3.86 9.41 -9.12
CA GLY A 179 -3.31 8.27 -8.40
C GLY A 179 -4.13 7.98 -7.15
N PRO A 180 -5.30 7.33 -7.28
CA PRO A 180 -6.18 7.08 -6.15
C PRO A 180 -5.48 6.36 -5.01
N VAL A 181 -5.88 6.67 -3.77
CA VAL A 181 -5.48 5.94 -2.57
C VAL A 181 -6.71 5.33 -1.94
N ALA A 182 -6.68 4.01 -1.77
CA ALA A 182 -7.72 3.25 -1.12
C ALA A 182 -7.25 2.71 0.23
N VAL A 183 -8.14 2.63 1.20
CA VAL A 183 -7.84 2.20 2.57
C VAL A 183 -8.92 1.29 3.11
N SER A 184 -8.53 0.33 3.96
CA SER A 184 -9.45 -0.44 4.77
C SER A 184 -9.95 0.43 5.95
N TYR A 185 -11.21 0.21 6.32
CA TYR A 185 -12.02 1.13 7.14
C TYR A 185 -11.48 1.38 8.54
N THR A 186 -10.78 0.46 9.10
CA THR A 186 -10.72 0.43 10.54
C THR A 186 -10.04 1.63 11.17
N HIS A 187 -9.18 2.39 10.47
CA HIS A 187 -8.40 3.37 11.22
C HIS A 187 -7.76 4.52 10.41
N LEU A 188 -7.82 4.49 9.08
CA LEU A 188 -7.11 5.49 8.27
C LEU A 188 -8.09 6.54 7.73
N THR A 189 -8.22 7.64 8.42
CA THR A 189 -8.90 8.81 7.84
C THR A 189 -8.00 9.45 6.79
N LEU A 190 -8.32 9.23 5.52
CA LEU A 190 -7.70 10.01 4.45
C LEU A 190 -8.07 11.49 4.63
N PRO A 191 -7.16 12.44 4.41
CA PRO A 191 -7.45 13.87 4.48
C PRO A 191 -8.30 14.30 3.28
N THR A 192 -9.54 13.83 3.21
CA THR A 192 -10.39 13.99 2.03
C THR A 192 -11.59 14.88 2.23
N ARG A 193 -11.75 15.46 3.39
CA ARG A 193 -12.80 16.45 3.63
C ARG A 193 -12.18 17.73 4.15
N ALA A 194 -11.76 18.57 3.21
CA ALA A 194 -11.67 20.01 3.40
C ALA A 194 -12.89 20.67 2.77
#